data_26dacb197d246412d1646a473ef00c10
#
_entry.id   26dacb197d246412d1646a473ef00c10
#
_cell.length_a   1.000
_cell.length_b   1.000
_cell.length_c   1.000
_cell.angle_alpha   90.00
_cell.angle_beta   90.00
_cell.angle_gamma   90.00
#
_symmetry.space_group_name_H-M   'P 1'
#
loop_
_entity.id
_entity.type
_entity.pdbx_description
1 polymer ?
#
loop_
_entity_poly.entity_id
_entity_poly.type
_entity_poly.pdbx_seq_one_letter_code
_entity_poly.pdbx_strand_id
1 'polypeptide(L)'
;MYDVVGSMFDGLSGTMIALHEKLGITPKEYHAFEVDPYSSAVSRYNYPDIIRHGDARNWRNLEGKKIDLFVAGFPCQSYSVAGLRQFQDDPRDMSKVLLDALRGLAIDKVLIENVASMPSEWRDYFTKIFKEIFPDIECHQLNSANDSPQQRKRLYWTNIKFTRSKDKGIVLDDILEDGGMADRDKSYCLDANYFKGGSLNHYYKRKRRQIVLSEEDRVGCRQIGEADLKGYDIIKRVYSRQGKSPTLTTM
;
A
#
# COMPACT_ATOMS: atom_id res chain seq x y z
N MET A 1 15.64 20.52 0.23
CA MET A 1 15.38 20.13 -1.17
C MET A 1 16.01 18.76 -1.35
N TYR A 2 15.37 17.83 -2.05
CA TYR A 2 15.93 16.48 -2.29
C TYR A 2 16.46 16.46 -3.73
N ASP A 3 17.77 16.70 -3.89
CA ASP A 3 18.42 16.72 -5.21
C ASP A 3 18.70 15.32 -5.73
N VAL A 4 19.19 14.43 -4.86
CA VAL A 4 19.47 13.03 -5.18
C VAL A 4 18.58 12.11 -4.37
N VAL A 5 17.76 11.32 -5.04
CA VAL A 5 16.82 10.38 -4.42
C VAL A 5 17.15 8.95 -4.85
N GLY A 6 17.23 8.05 -3.87
CA GLY A 6 17.31 6.60 -4.10
C GLY A 6 15.99 5.93 -3.71
N SER A 7 15.45 5.07 -4.54
CA SER A 7 14.23 4.31 -4.25
C SER A 7 14.46 2.82 -4.52
N MET A 8 14.41 2.02 -3.47
CA MET A 8 14.61 0.57 -3.54
C MET A 8 13.27 -0.14 -3.45
N PHE A 9 13.04 -1.12 -4.33
CA PHE A 9 11.74 -1.77 -4.53
C PHE A 9 10.67 -0.75 -4.96
N ASP A 10 11.03 0.04 -5.97
CA ASP A 10 10.38 1.28 -6.38
C ASP A 10 8.94 1.08 -6.94
N GLY A 11 8.64 -0.11 -7.44
CA GLY A 11 7.34 -0.42 -8.02
C GLY A 11 6.99 0.52 -9.18
N LEU A 12 5.84 1.20 -9.06
CA LEU A 12 5.34 2.17 -10.04
C LEU A 12 5.94 3.59 -9.85
N SER A 13 7.04 3.72 -9.13
CA SER A 13 7.65 5.01 -8.74
C SER A 13 6.77 5.86 -7.84
N GLY A 14 6.15 5.21 -6.83
CA GLY A 14 5.28 5.89 -5.87
C GLY A 14 5.96 7.03 -5.12
N THR A 15 7.27 6.94 -4.87
CA THR A 15 8.06 8.01 -4.27
C THR A 15 8.16 9.22 -5.21
N MET A 16 8.37 9.01 -6.50
CA MET A 16 8.39 10.09 -7.50
C MET A 16 7.02 10.77 -7.59
N ILE A 17 5.93 10.01 -7.60
CA ILE A 17 4.56 10.56 -7.57
C ILE A 17 4.37 11.45 -6.33
N ALA A 18 4.80 10.97 -5.16
CA ALA A 18 4.68 11.75 -3.93
C ALA A 18 5.51 13.04 -3.96
N LEU A 19 6.74 12.99 -4.44
CA LEU A 19 7.61 14.15 -4.54
C LEU A 19 7.11 15.14 -5.59
N HIS A 20 6.91 14.68 -6.83
CA HIS A 20 6.58 15.54 -7.96
C HIS A 20 5.13 16.04 -7.90
N GLU A 21 4.17 15.11 -7.85
CA GLU A 21 2.74 15.43 -7.97
C GLU A 21 2.14 16.06 -6.70
N LYS A 22 2.65 15.68 -5.52
CA LYS A 22 2.03 16.13 -4.25
C LYS A 22 2.82 17.21 -3.53
N LEU A 23 4.16 17.19 -3.66
CA LEU A 23 5.02 18.16 -2.97
C LEU A 23 5.63 19.19 -3.92
N GLY A 24 5.49 19.05 -5.23
CA GLY A 24 6.10 19.96 -6.22
C GLY A 24 7.63 19.89 -6.21
N ILE A 25 8.21 18.77 -5.79
CA ILE A 25 9.66 18.57 -5.69
C ILE A 25 10.08 17.68 -6.85
N THR A 26 10.93 18.19 -7.74
CA THR A 26 11.56 17.41 -8.81
C THR A 26 13.04 17.19 -8.46
N PRO A 27 13.45 15.95 -8.14
CA PRO A 27 14.86 15.62 -7.90
C PRO A 27 15.70 15.86 -9.16
N LYS A 28 16.97 16.24 -8.99
CA LYS A 28 17.93 16.30 -10.11
C LYS A 28 18.30 14.90 -10.60
N GLU A 29 18.44 13.96 -9.66
CA GLU A 29 18.67 12.55 -9.95
C GLU A 29 17.71 11.70 -9.11
N TYR A 30 16.99 10.82 -9.78
CA TYR A 30 16.15 9.80 -9.13
C TYR A 30 16.62 8.42 -9.58
N HIS A 31 17.07 7.62 -8.63
CA HIS A 31 17.63 6.29 -8.84
C HIS A 31 16.67 5.22 -8.36
N ALA A 32 16.13 4.42 -9.26
CA ALA A 32 15.15 3.37 -8.98
C ALA A 32 15.73 1.97 -9.09
N PHE A 33 15.40 1.10 -8.14
CA PHE A 33 15.68 -0.34 -8.17
C PHE A 33 14.34 -1.09 -8.17
N GLU A 34 14.00 -1.70 -9.29
CA GLU A 34 12.78 -2.48 -9.50
C GLU A 34 13.03 -3.57 -10.53
N VAL A 35 12.62 -4.81 -10.23
CA VAL A 35 12.81 -5.98 -11.10
C VAL A 35 11.55 -6.36 -11.88
N ASP A 36 10.37 -5.94 -11.40
CA ASP A 36 9.12 -6.25 -12.10
C ASP A 36 9.01 -5.46 -13.41
N PRO A 37 8.95 -6.16 -14.56
CA PRO A 37 8.94 -5.51 -15.86
C PRO A 37 7.69 -4.66 -16.10
N TYR A 38 6.54 -5.04 -15.52
CA TYR A 38 5.29 -4.31 -15.71
C TYR A 38 5.32 -2.99 -14.93
N SER A 39 5.72 -3.04 -13.67
CA SER A 39 5.91 -1.83 -12.85
C SER A 39 6.93 -0.89 -13.49
N SER A 40 8.06 -1.43 -13.95
CA SER A 40 9.10 -0.67 -14.64
C SER A 40 8.60 -0.04 -15.95
N ALA A 41 7.73 -0.72 -16.70
CA ALA A 41 7.15 -0.18 -17.92
C ALA A 41 6.24 1.03 -17.65
N VAL A 42 5.36 0.92 -16.64
CA VAL A 42 4.49 2.02 -16.20
C VAL A 42 5.30 3.20 -15.68
N SER A 43 6.30 2.94 -14.84
CA SER A 43 7.22 3.95 -14.32
C SER A 43 7.97 4.66 -15.46
N ARG A 44 8.43 3.93 -16.47
CA ARG A 44 9.15 4.50 -17.63
C ARG A 44 8.26 5.38 -18.49
N TYR A 45 7.00 4.99 -18.66
CA TYR A 45 6.04 5.77 -19.42
C TYR A 45 5.76 7.13 -18.75
N ASN A 46 5.56 7.13 -17.44
CA ASN A 46 5.23 8.35 -16.70
C ASN A 46 6.46 9.23 -16.37
N TYR A 47 7.60 8.60 -16.11
CA TYR A 47 8.83 9.27 -15.66
C TYR A 47 10.04 8.72 -16.43
N PRO A 48 10.24 9.11 -17.70
CA PRO A 48 11.32 8.57 -18.54
C PRO A 48 12.72 8.86 -17.99
N ASP A 49 12.90 9.98 -17.30
CA ASP A 49 14.20 10.46 -16.81
C ASP A 49 14.72 9.74 -15.56
N ILE A 50 13.94 8.82 -14.97
CA ILE A 50 14.39 8.02 -13.83
C ILE A 50 15.57 7.12 -14.25
N ILE A 51 16.64 7.16 -13.47
CA ILE A 51 17.83 6.31 -13.63
C ILE A 51 17.54 4.92 -13.02
N ARG A 52 17.36 3.92 -13.85
CA ARG A 52 16.94 2.57 -13.45
C ARG A 52 18.10 1.61 -13.34
N HIS A 53 18.24 0.98 -12.18
CA HIS A 53 19.34 0.04 -11.86
C HIS A 53 18.89 -1.43 -11.87
N GLY A 54 17.59 -1.71 -12.04
CA GLY A 54 17.04 -3.06 -11.99
C GLY A 54 17.05 -3.64 -10.59
N ASP A 55 17.78 -4.72 -10.38
CA ASP A 55 17.80 -5.44 -9.09
C ASP A 55 18.38 -4.57 -7.96
N ALA A 56 17.76 -4.64 -6.78
CA ALA A 56 18.21 -3.94 -5.58
C ALA A 56 19.63 -4.33 -5.13
N ARG A 57 20.13 -5.50 -5.54
CA ARG A 57 21.52 -5.92 -5.31
C ARG A 57 22.54 -5.01 -6.00
N ASN A 58 22.13 -4.25 -7.00
CA ASN A 58 22.94 -3.27 -7.69
C ASN A 58 23.07 -1.94 -6.94
N TRP A 59 22.70 -1.87 -5.67
CA TRP A 59 22.71 -0.65 -4.86
C TRP A 59 24.09 0.05 -4.84
N ARG A 60 25.18 -0.70 -5.06
CA ARG A 60 26.54 -0.15 -5.17
C ARG A 60 26.72 0.85 -6.32
N ASN A 61 25.80 0.88 -7.29
CA ASN A 61 25.79 1.92 -8.33
C ASN A 61 25.58 3.33 -7.75
N LEU A 62 25.18 3.43 -6.47
CA LEU A 62 25.04 4.70 -5.74
C LEU A 62 26.25 4.98 -4.81
N GLU A 63 27.25 4.11 -4.74
CA GLU A 63 28.44 4.35 -3.92
C GLU A 63 29.14 5.66 -4.36
N GLY A 64 29.58 6.43 -3.36
CA GLY A 64 30.20 7.73 -3.58
C GLY A 64 29.22 8.89 -3.82
N LYS A 65 27.92 8.63 -4.00
CA LYS A 65 26.91 9.68 -4.06
C LYS A 65 26.41 10.05 -2.66
N LYS A 66 26.19 11.33 -2.43
CA LYS A 66 25.39 11.80 -1.27
C LYS A 66 23.92 11.72 -1.64
N ILE A 67 23.16 10.95 -0.88
CA ILE A 67 21.73 10.71 -1.13
C ILE A 67 20.90 11.53 -0.12
N ASP A 68 20.15 12.49 -0.62
CA ASP A 68 19.35 13.37 0.23
C ASP A 68 18.13 12.66 0.81
N LEU A 69 17.53 11.74 0.03
CA LEU A 69 16.40 10.90 0.45
C LEU A 69 16.55 9.48 -0.10
N PHE A 70 16.49 8.50 0.79
CA PHE A 70 16.43 7.10 0.41
C PHE A 70 15.12 6.48 0.88
N VAL A 71 14.36 5.90 -0.06
CA VAL A 71 13.07 5.25 0.22
C VAL A 71 13.14 3.77 -0.11
N ALA A 72 12.56 2.92 0.73
CA ALA A 72 12.50 1.48 0.47
C ALA A 72 11.22 0.86 1.03
N GLY A 73 10.53 0.08 0.18
CA GLY A 73 9.41 -0.77 0.58
C GLY A 73 9.79 -2.24 0.42
N PHE A 74 10.61 -2.80 1.32
CA PHE A 74 11.15 -4.14 1.12
C PHE A 74 10.08 -5.24 1.20
N PRO A 75 10.25 -6.36 0.46
CA PRO A 75 9.24 -7.42 0.36
C PRO A 75 8.79 -7.93 1.72
N CYS A 76 7.47 -7.91 1.94
CA CYS A 76 6.83 -8.35 3.18
C CYS A 76 6.48 -9.83 3.23
N GLN A 77 6.73 -10.59 2.15
CA GLN A 77 6.26 -11.98 1.98
C GLN A 77 6.81 -12.89 3.08
N SER A 78 8.02 -12.66 3.53
CA SER A 78 8.66 -13.42 4.63
C SER A 78 8.10 -13.08 6.01
N TYR A 79 7.49 -11.89 6.18
CA TYR A 79 7.07 -11.34 7.48
C TYR A 79 5.55 -11.12 7.61
N SER A 80 4.78 -11.22 6.51
CA SER A 80 3.35 -10.95 6.54
C SER A 80 2.51 -12.18 6.90
N VAL A 81 1.29 -11.94 7.42
CA VAL A 81 0.31 -13.02 7.68
C VAL A 81 -0.09 -13.76 6.41
N ALA A 82 -0.01 -13.13 5.24
CA ALA A 82 -0.31 -13.75 3.95
C ALA A 82 0.86 -14.54 3.34
N GLY A 83 2.08 -14.41 3.90
CA GLY A 83 3.28 -15.13 3.47
C GLY A 83 3.48 -16.44 4.24
N LEU A 84 4.51 -17.20 3.84
CA LEU A 84 4.87 -18.47 4.46
C LEU A 84 5.55 -18.32 5.82
N ARG A 85 5.86 -17.09 6.25
CA ARG A 85 6.57 -16.76 7.50
C ARG A 85 7.91 -17.51 7.66
N GLN A 86 8.63 -17.71 6.56
CA GLN A 86 9.95 -18.35 6.55
C GLN A 86 11.07 -17.41 7.02
N PHE A 87 10.73 -16.11 7.19
CA PHE A 87 11.65 -15.08 7.70
C PHE A 87 12.94 -14.99 6.89
N GLN A 88 14.10 -14.94 7.55
CA GLN A 88 15.42 -14.81 6.90
C GLN A 88 15.83 -16.03 6.06
N ASP A 89 15.16 -17.17 6.23
CA ASP A 89 15.35 -18.38 5.42
C ASP A 89 14.56 -18.36 4.11
N ASP A 90 13.71 -17.33 3.90
CA ASP A 90 12.98 -17.16 2.64
C ASP A 90 13.94 -16.61 1.57
N PRO A 91 14.13 -17.31 0.43
CA PRO A 91 14.99 -16.82 -0.65
C PRO A 91 14.52 -15.48 -1.26
N ARG A 92 13.30 -15.05 -0.95
CA ARG A 92 12.75 -13.75 -1.36
C ARG A 92 13.01 -12.65 -0.33
N ASP A 93 13.64 -12.99 0.80
CA ASP A 93 14.01 -11.99 1.79
C ASP A 93 15.14 -11.09 1.27
N MET A 94 14.78 -9.84 1.08
CA MET A 94 15.71 -8.80 0.62
C MET A 94 16.14 -7.85 1.75
N SER A 95 15.81 -8.18 3.00
CA SER A 95 16.15 -7.33 4.15
C SER A 95 17.66 -7.16 4.31
N LYS A 96 18.44 -8.22 4.06
CA LYS A 96 19.92 -8.14 4.09
C LYS A 96 20.45 -7.16 3.05
N VAL A 97 19.95 -7.22 1.81
CA VAL A 97 20.33 -6.31 0.74
C VAL A 97 20.03 -4.86 1.11
N LEU A 98 18.84 -4.63 1.69
CA LEU A 98 18.48 -3.30 2.20
C LEU A 98 19.44 -2.84 3.31
N LEU A 99 19.73 -3.68 4.30
CA LEU A 99 20.64 -3.34 5.41
C LEU A 99 22.05 -3.04 4.92
N ASP A 100 22.56 -3.80 3.96
CA ASP A 100 23.87 -3.57 3.36
C ASP A 100 23.91 -2.22 2.61
N ALA A 101 22.84 -1.87 1.88
CA ALA A 101 22.71 -0.59 1.22
C ALA A 101 22.63 0.58 2.22
N LEU A 102 21.82 0.45 3.28
CA LEU A 102 21.70 1.48 4.31
C LEU A 102 23.01 1.75 5.05
N ARG A 103 23.87 0.73 5.22
CA ARG A 103 25.19 0.86 5.86
C ARG A 103 26.26 1.39 4.90
N GLY A 104 26.15 1.06 3.61
CA GLY A 104 27.16 1.37 2.61
C GLY A 104 26.99 2.70 1.90
N LEU A 105 25.83 3.32 1.97
CA LEU A 105 25.51 4.56 1.28
C LEU A 105 25.49 5.76 2.22
N ALA A 106 25.88 6.93 1.69
CA ALA A 106 25.83 8.21 2.42
C ALA A 106 24.41 8.81 2.32
N ILE A 107 23.52 8.45 3.24
CA ILE A 107 22.09 8.81 3.24
C ILE A 107 21.82 9.86 4.33
N ASP A 108 21.15 10.96 3.98
CA ASP A 108 20.71 11.98 4.94
C ASP A 108 19.32 11.64 5.52
N LYS A 109 18.31 11.50 4.64
CA LYS A 109 16.95 11.17 5.05
C LYS A 109 16.56 9.79 4.54
N VAL A 110 15.85 9.05 5.41
CA VAL A 110 15.41 7.69 5.09
C VAL A 110 13.94 7.51 5.39
N LEU A 111 13.24 6.75 4.53
CA LEU A 111 11.88 6.31 4.72
C LEU A 111 11.78 4.83 4.32
N ILE A 112 11.54 3.96 5.27
CA ILE A 112 11.41 2.52 5.04
C ILE A 112 9.98 2.09 5.35
N GLU A 113 9.34 1.38 4.43
CA GLU A 113 7.94 0.93 4.57
C GLU A 113 7.86 -0.58 4.70
N ASN A 114 6.90 -1.04 5.53
CA ASN A 114 6.47 -2.44 5.51
C ASN A 114 5.03 -2.58 6.02
N VAL A 115 4.49 -3.81 5.98
CA VAL A 115 3.12 -4.10 6.40
C VAL A 115 2.95 -3.98 7.91
N ALA A 116 1.81 -3.40 8.36
CA ALA A 116 1.48 -3.30 9.78
C ALA A 116 1.17 -4.66 10.44
N SER A 117 0.97 -5.73 9.65
CA SER A 117 0.78 -7.10 10.14
C SER A 117 2.08 -7.85 10.43
N MET A 118 3.23 -7.18 10.28
CA MET A 118 4.52 -7.73 10.72
C MET A 118 4.47 -8.07 12.21
N PRO A 119 4.91 -9.28 12.65
CA PRO A 119 4.99 -9.61 14.07
C PRO A 119 5.85 -8.60 14.83
N SER A 120 5.47 -8.33 16.10
CA SER A 120 6.16 -7.32 16.93
C SER A 120 7.64 -7.59 17.10
N GLU A 121 8.04 -8.87 17.23
CA GLU A 121 9.43 -9.31 17.35
C GLU A 121 10.28 -8.84 16.17
N TRP A 122 9.76 -8.94 14.93
CA TRP A 122 10.47 -8.49 13.72
C TRP A 122 10.44 -6.97 13.57
N ARG A 123 9.32 -6.34 13.91
CA ARG A 123 9.26 -4.88 13.95
C ARG A 123 10.30 -4.30 14.90
N ASP A 124 10.43 -4.90 16.11
CA ASP A 124 11.36 -4.44 17.14
C ASP A 124 12.81 -4.75 16.75
N TYR A 125 13.07 -5.91 16.11
CA TYR A 125 14.36 -6.27 15.52
C TYR A 125 14.81 -5.26 14.47
N PHE A 126 13.96 -4.95 13.47
CA PHE A 126 14.31 -3.97 12.44
C PHE A 126 14.45 -2.57 13.02
N THR A 127 13.59 -2.20 13.96
CA THR A 127 13.69 -0.88 14.64
C THR A 127 15.04 -0.73 15.35
N LYS A 128 15.52 -1.78 16.02
CA LYS A 128 16.83 -1.78 16.65
C LYS A 128 17.97 -1.58 15.63
N ILE A 129 17.98 -2.37 14.57
CA ILE A 129 19.04 -2.30 13.55
C ILE A 129 19.02 -0.95 12.82
N PHE A 130 17.83 -0.44 12.47
CA PHE A 130 17.73 0.86 11.81
C PHE A 130 18.20 1.99 12.71
N LYS A 131 17.98 1.91 14.04
CA LYS A 131 18.50 2.88 15.01
C LYS A 131 20.04 2.83 15.16
N GLU A 132 20.63 1.66 14.97
CA GLU A 132 22.09 1.53 14.95
C GLU A 132 22.72 2.27 13.75
N ILE A 133 21.99 2.36 12.62
CA ILE A 133 22.44 3.04 11.40
C ILE A 133 22.04 4.54 11.42
N PHE A 134 20.80 4.81 11.82
CA PHE A 134 20.22 6.15 11.90
C PHE A 134 19.67 6.39 13.31
N PRO A 135 20.45 6.98 14.24
CA PRO A 135 20.03 7.12 15.65
C PRO A 135 18.69 7.81 15.87
N ASP A 136 18.34 8.76 14.98
CA ASP A 136 17.11 9.56 15.06
C ASP A 136 15.90 8.91 14.36
N ILE A 137 16.04 7.67 13.87
CA ILE A 137 14.94 7.01 13.17
C ILE A 137 13.86 6.56 14.16
N GLU A 138 12.61 6.76 13.79
CA GLU A 138 11.45 6.32 14.57
C GLU A 138 10.54 5.43 13.73
N CYS A 139 9.86 4.48 14.40
CA CYS A 139 8.85 3.63 13.78
C CYS A 139 7.45 4.18 14.03
N HIS A 140 6.72 4.44 12.96
CA HIS A 140 5.36 4.94 13.00
C HIS A 140 4.41 3.99 12.29
N GLN A 141 3.26 3.70 12.90
CA GLN A 141 2.16 3.07 12.19
C GLN A 141 1.20 4.13 11.69
N LEU A 142 1.01 4.19 10.37
CA LEU A 142 0.09 5.11 9.72
C LEU A 142 -1.00 4.35 8.97
N ASN A 143 -2.15 5.00 8.79
CA ASN A 143 -3.25 4.47 8.00
C ASN A 143 -3.61 5.49 6.91
N SER A 144 -3.56 5.10 5.65
CA SER A 144 -3.94 5.97 4.53
C SER A 144 -5.41 6.44 4.60
N ALA A 145 -6.25 5.81 5.42
CA ALA A 145 -7.65 6.21 5.60
C ALA A 145 -7.82 7.67 6.07
N ASN A 146 -6.79 8.27 6.67
CA ASN A 146 -6.82 9.67 7.04
C ASN A 146 -6.78 10.62 5.83
N ASP A 147 -6.17 10.17 4.72
CA ASP A 147 -5.87 10.99 3.55
C ASP A 147 -6.50 10.45 2.25
N SER A 148 -7.17 9.30 2.32
CA SER A 148 -7.76 8.64 1.16
C SER A 148 -8.95 7.76 1.57
N PRO A 149 -9.80 7.35 0.63
CA PRO A 149 -10.90 6.44 0.92
C PRO A 149 -10.47 4.96 1.03
N GLN A 150 -9.21 4.68 1.41
CA GLN A 150 -8.69 3.33 1.57
C GLN A 150 -8.11 3.10 2.96
N GLN A 151 -8.50 2.00 3.60
CA GLN A 151 -7.85 1.53 4.82
C GLN A 151 -6.59 0.74 4.47
N ARG A 152 -5.42 1.36 4.65
CA ARG A 152 -4.12 0.73 4.40
C ARG A 152 -3.15 1.08 5.53
N LYS A 153 -3.10 0.23 6.54
CA LYS A 153 -2.18 0.38 7.68
C LYS A 153 -0.78 -0.11 7.27
N ARG A 154 0.24 0.70 7.56
CA ARG A 154 1.65 0.40 7.27
C ARG A 154 2.55 0.86 8.40
N LEU A 155 3.70 0.20 8.54
CA LEU A 155 4.82 0.65 9.35
C LEU A 155 5.74 1.51 8.50
N TYR A 156 6.22 2.60 9.07
CA TYR A 156 7.19 3.49 8.47
C TYR A 156 8.31 3.76 9.48
N TRP A 157 9.53 3.46 9.09
CA TRP A 157 10.73 3.89 9.84
C TRP A 157 11.34 5.07 9.10
N THR A 158 11.50 6.19 9.80
CA THR A 158 12.00 7.43 9.18
C THR A 158 12.65 8.35 10.21
N ASN A 159 13.66 9.11 9.77
CA ASN A 159 14.23 10.25 10.48
C ASN A 159 13.70 11.59 9.95
N ILE A 160 12.67 11.57 9.10
CA ILE A 160 11.97 12.75 8.62
C ILE A 160 10.95 13.17 9.68
N LYS A 161 11.01 14.40 10.13
CA LYS A 161 9.97 14.98 10.99
C LYS A 161 8.71 15.26 10.20
N PHE A 162 7.56 14.81 10.69
CA PHE A 162 6.27 15.03 10.05
C PHE A 162 5.17 15.21 11.10
N THR A 163 4.08 15.84 10.69
CA THR A 163 2.85 15.91 11.48
C THR A 163 1.84 14.92 10.94
N ARG A 164 1.25 14.11 11.81
CA ARG A 164 0.20 13.16 11.40
C ARG A 164 -1.03 13.92 10.92
N SER A 165 -1.53 13.57 9.75
CA SER A 165 -2.78 14.13 9.26
C SER A 165 -3.96 13.67 10.12
N LYS A 166 -4.91 14.58 10.33
CA LYS A 166 -6.24 14.22 10.83
C LYS A 166 -7.02 13.57 9.69
N ASP A 167 -8.02 12.74 10.04
CA ASP A 167 -8.92 12.18 9.03
C ASP A 167 -9.62 13.34 8.28
N LYS A 168 -9.42 13.36 6.96
CA LYS A 168 -10.00 14.37 6.05
C LYS A 168 -11.44 14.05 5.68
N GLY A 169 -11.99 12.93 6.16
CA GLY A 169 -13.34 12.48 5.87
C GLY A 169 -13.58 12.02 4.43
N ILE A 170 -12.51 11.83 3.62
CA ILE A 170 -12.64 11.41 2.21
C ILE A 170 -13.24 10.00 2.16
N VAL A 171 -14.37 9.84 1.48
CA VAL A 171 -15.08 8.57 1.32
C VAL A 171 -14.97 8.03 -0.11
N LEU A 172 -15.36 6.77 -0.33
CA LEU A 172 -15.30 6.16 -1.67
C LEU A 172 -16.15 6.92 -2.68
N ASP A 173 -17.33 7.40 -2.27
CA ASP A 173 -18.22 8.13 -3.16
C ASP A 173 -17.59 9.44 -3.69
N ASP A 174 -16.64 10.04 -2.95
CA ASP A 174 -15.93 11.26 -3.39
C ASP A 174 -15.00 11.03 -4.59
N ILE A 175 -14.66 9.77 -4.90
CA ILE A 175 -13.70 9.43 -5.96
C ILE A 175 -14.29 8.54 -7.05
N LEU A 176 -15.57 8.18 -6.95
CA LEU A 176 -16.25 7.40 -7.97
C LEU A 176 -16.58 8.27 -9.17
N GLU A 177 -16.63 7.65 -10.33
CA GLU A 177 -17.19 8.24 -11.55
C GLU A 177 -18.68 8.53 -11.35
N ASP A 178 -19.21 9.42 -12.16
CA ASP A 178 -20.60 9.88 -12.07
C ASP A 178 -21.59 8.72 -12.02
N GLY A 179 -22.53 8.82 -11.06
CA GLY A 179 -23.57 7.82 -10.86
C GLY A 179 -23.15 6.57 -10.08
N GLY A 180 -21.88 6.43 -9.69
CA GLY A 180 -21.44 5.35 -8.83
C GLY A 180 -21.79 5.59 -7.36
N MET A 181 -22.06 4.51 -6.63
CA MET A 181 -22.22 4.52 -5.17
C MET A 181 -21.50 3.32 -4.57
N ALA A 182 -20.67 3.55 -3.57
CA ALA A 182 -20.03 2.48 -2.84
C ALA A 182 -20.92 1.89 -1.74
N ASP A 183 -20.68 0.64 -1.41
CA ASP A 183 -21.36 -0.06 -0.32
C ASP A 183 -20.81 0.32 1.06
N ARG A 184 -19.78 1.16 1.12
CA ARG A 184 -19.08 1.61 2.34
C ARG A 184 -18.27 2.88 2.11
N ASP A 185 -17.99 3.59 3.15
CA ASP A 185 -17.25 4.85 3.10
C ASP A 185 -15.78 4.65 2.69
N LYS A 186 -15.13 3.60 3.17
CA LYS A 186 -13.70 3.37 2.89
C LYS A 186 -13.46 1.94 2.41
N SER A 187 -12.69 1.80 1.35
CA SER A 187 -12.30 0.49 0.82
C SER A 187 -11.38 -0.26 1.78
N TYR A 188 -11.39 -1.58 1.68
CA TYR A 188 -10.32 -2.40 2.25
C TYR A 188 -9.03 -2.24 1.45
N CYS A 189 -7.90 -2.62 2.06
CA CYS A 189 -6.63 -2.65 1.36
C CYS A 189 -6.71 -3.57 0.13
N LEU A 190 -6.43 -3.02 -1.04
CA LEU A 190 -6.30 -3.81 -2.26
C LEU A 190 -5.13 -4.77 -2.13
N ASP A 191 -5.33 -6.01 -2.49
CA ASP A 191 -4.30 -7.06 -2.49
C ASP A 191 -3.99 -7.54 -3.92
N ALA A 192 -2.86 -8.23 -4.08
CA ALA A 192 -2.40 -8.75 -5.38
C ALA A 192 -3.37 -9.76 -6.03
N ASN A 193 -4.33 -10.30 -5.28
CA ASN A 193 -5.35 -11.21 -5.78
C ASN A 193 -6.68 -10.52 -6.09
N TYR A 194 -6.73 -9.19 -6.05
CA TYR A 194 -7.96 -8.44 -6.26
C TYR A 194 -8.60 -8.73 -7.63
N PHE A 195 -7.78 -8.89 -8.66
CA PHE A 195 -8.21 -9.20 -10.03
C PHE A 195 -8.95 -10.55 -10.15
N LYS A 196 -8.74 -11.49 -9.23
CA LYS A 196 -9.41 -12.81 -9.24
C LYS A 196 -10.91 -12.72 -8.88
N GLY A 197 -11.43 -11.53 -8.69
CA GLY A 197 -12.80 -11.32 -8.25
C GLY A 197 -13.03 -11.75 -6.81
N GLY A 198 -14.27 -11.69 -6.36
CA GLY A 198 -14.67 -12.03 -5.00
C GLY A 198 -15.74 -13.09 -4.98
N SER A 199 -15.56 -14.11 -4.14
CA SER A 199 -16.67 -14.91 -3.66
C SER A 199 -17.36 -14.18 -2.52
N LEU A 200 -18.60 -14.57 -2.20
CA LEU A 200 -19.32 -14.05 -1.02
C LEU A 200 -18.47 -14.16 0.26
N ASN A 201 -17.65 -15.23 0.38
CA ASN A 201 -16.73 -15.38 1.49
C ASN A 201 -15.66 -14.28 1.55
N HIS A 202 -15.11 -13.84 0.42
CA HIS A 202 -14.15 -12.73 0.37
C HIS A 202 -14.80 -11.41 0.73
N TYR A 203 -16.03 -11.21 0.33
CA TYR A 203 -16.78 -10.00 0.64
C TYR A 203 -17.19 -9.94 2.12
N TYR A 204 -17.89 -10.95 2.62
CA TYR A 204 -18.48 -10.90 3.97
C TYR A 204 -17.52 -11.31 5.09
N LYS A 205 -16.78 -12.41 4.93
CA LYS A 205 -15.95 -12.95 6.01
C LYS A 205 -14.55 -12.35 6.02
N ARG A 206 -13.92 -12.23 4.85
CA ARG A 206 -12.54 -11.75 4.76
C ARG A 206 -12.42 -10.24 4.62
N LYS A 207 -13.51 -9.52 4.40
CA LYS A 207 -13.54 -8.06 4.26
C LYS A 207 -12.47 -7.55 3.29
N ARG A 208 -12.38 -8.17 2.10
CA ARG A 208 -11.35 -7.86 1.09
C ARG A 208 -11.91 -7.25 -0.18
N ARG A 209 -13.23 -7.06 -0.24
CA ARG A 209 -13.93 -6.57 -1.42
C ARG A 209 -14.92 -5.49 -1.02
N GLN A 210 -15.10 -4.53 -1.88
CA GLN A 210 -16.19 -3.55 -1.87
C GLN A 210 -16.97 -3.68 -3.16
N ILE A 211 -18.19 -3.19 -3.16
CA ILE A 211 -19.06 -3.14 -4.34
C ILE A 211 -19.30 -1.68 -4.66
N VAL A 212 -19.25 -1.36 -5.95
CA VAL A 212 -19.73 -0.11 -6.50
C VAL A 212 -20.99 -0.44 -7.29
N LEU A 213 -22.07 0.24 -6.99
CA LEU A 213 -23.35 0.13 -7.67
C LEU A 213 -23.48 1.27 -8.67
N SER A 214 -24.00 0.97 -9.87
CA SER A 214 -24.37 2.01 -10.85
C SER A 214 -25.72 2.65 -10.46
N GLU A 215 -26.06 3.77 -11.10
CA GLU A 215 -27.40 4.37 -10.91
C GLU A 215 -28.53 3.40 -11.30
N GLU A 216 -28.32 2.60 -12.33
CA GLU A 216 -29.29 1.59 -12.76
C GLU A 216 -29.48 0.49 -11.71
N ASP A 217 -28.41 0.12 -11.00
CA ASP A 217 -28.45 -0.84 -9.90
C ASP A 217 -29.13 -0.27 -8.64
N ARG A 218 -29.11 1.06 -8.45
CA ARG A 218 -29.82 1.76 -7.37
C ARG A 218 -31.34 1.52 -7.41
N VAL A 219 -31.90 1.48 -8.59
CA VAL A 219 -33.33 1.21 -8.82
C VAL A 219 -33.64 -0.28 -8.58
N GLY A 220 -32.61 -1.13 -8.61
CA GLY A 220 -32.73 -2.59 -8.60
C GLY A 220 -32.91 -3.24 -7.23
N CYS A 221 -32.15 -2.87 -6.21
CA CYS A 221 -32.13 -3.59 -4.92
C CYS A 221 -31.89 -2.64 -3.75
N ARG A 222 -32.93 -2.01 -3.25
CA ARG A 222 -32.82 -1.21 -2.03
C ARG A 222 -33.06 -2.09 -0.82
N GLN A 223 -32.05 -2.32 0.01
CA GLN A 223 -32.26 -2.89 1.34
C GLN A 223 -33.01 -1.88 2.21
N ILE A 224 -34.13 -2.29 2.77
CA ILE A 224 -35.02 -1.45 3.61
C ILE A 224 -35.01 -1.88 5.08
N GLY A 225 -34.31 -2.96 5.41
CA GLY A 225 -34.20 -3.45 6.77
C GLY A 225 -33.47 -4.80 6.86
N GLU A 226 -33.45 -5.33 8.06
CA GLU A 226 -32.97 -6.67 8.37
C GLU A 226 -34.06 -7.45 9.10
N ALA A 227 -34.21 -8.73 8.77
CA ALA A 227 -35.13 -9.63 9.46
C ALA A 227 -34.40 -10.34 10.61
N ASP A 228 -35.07 -10.55 11.72
CA ASP A 228 -34.55 -11.33 12.85
C ASP A 228 -34.64 -12.83 12.53
N LEU A 229 -33.62 -13.29 11.76
CA LEU A 229 -33.48 -14.68 11.33
C LEU A 229 -32.15 -15.25 11.81
N LYS A 230 -32.13 -16.54 12.11
CA LYS A 230 -30.85 -17.25 12.35
C LYS A 230 -30.20 -17.56 11.02
N GLY A 231 -28.94 -17.12 10.82
CA GLY A 231 -28.17 -17.43 9.62
C GLY A 231 -27.19 -16.35 9.23
N TYR A 232 -26.73 -16.40 7.97
CA TYR A 232 -25.80 -15.42 7.44
C TYR A 232 -26.48 -14.09 7.17
N ASP A 233 -25.77 -12.98 7.34
CA ASP A 233 -26.32 -11.61 7.19
C ASP A 233 -27.02 -11.36 5.85
N ILE A 234 -26.58 -12.03 4.78
CA ILE A 234 -27.20 -11.91 3.45
C ILE A 234 -28.67 -12.36 3.42
N ILE A 235 -29.04 -13.37 4.21
CA ILE A 235 -30.44 -13.87 4.24
C ILE A 235 -31.34 -13.04 5.15
N LYS A 236 -30.77 -12.17 5.96
CA LYS A 236 -31.49 -11.27 6.86
C LYS A 236 -31.95 -9.99 6.19
N ARG A 237 -31.41 -9.67 5.02
CA ARG A 237 -31.68 -8.41 4.33
C ARG A 237 -33.08 -8.38 3.73
N VAL A 238 -33.80 -7.34 4.04
CA VAL A 238 -35.15 -7.07 3.48
C VAL A 238 -34.99 -6.02 2.38
N TYR A 239 -35.48 -6.33 1.19
CA TYR A 239 -35.37 -5.47 0.01
C TYR A 239 -36.73 -4.83 -0.34
N SER A 240 -36.70 -3.66 -0.97
CA SER A 240 -37.87 -2.95 -1.44
C SER A 240 -38.57 -3.75 -2.53
N ARG A 241 -39.93 -3.76 -2.50
CA ARG A 241 -40.75 -4.33 -3.56
C ARG A 241 -40.70 -3.55 -4.87
N GLN A 242 -40.22 -2.33 -4.86
CA GLN A 242 -40.16 -1.43 -6.03
C GLN A 242 -38.89 -1.59 -6.86
N GLY A 243 -38.01 -2.51 -6.53
CA GLY A 243 -36.74 -2.75 -7.22
C GLY A 243 -36.66 -4.15 -7.78
N LYS A 244 -35.62 -4.39 -8.61
CA LYS A 244 -35.25 -5.75 -9.07
C LYS A 244 -34.83 -6.60 -7.87
N SER A 245 -35.27 -7.87 -7.80
CA SER A 245 -34.81 -8.80 -6.79
C SER A 245 -33.31 -9.08 -7.00
N PRO A 246 -32.49 -9.15 -5.93
CA PRO A 246 -31.12 -9.63 -6.07
C PRO A 246 -31.15 -11.06 -6.63
N THR A 247 -30.23 -11.35 -7.55
CA THR A 247 -30.06 -12.71 -8.07
C THR A 247 -29.72 -13.64 -6.92
N LEU A 248 -30.60 -14.55 -6.60
CA LEU A 248 -30.30 -15.65 -5.67
C LEU A 248 -29.35 -16.59 -6.39
N THR A 249 -28.06 -16.49 -6.10
CA THR A 249 -27.10 -17.49 -6.51
C THR A 249 -27.32 -18.72 -5.63
N THR A 250 -27.76 -19.81 -6.22
CA THR A 250 -27.76 -21.12 -5.58
C THR A 250 -26.33 -21.44 -5.15
N MET A 251 -26.18 -21.76 -3.87
CA MET A 251 -24.93 -22.29 -3.32
C MET A 251 -24.64 -23.68 -3.86
#